data_7e8565af7b4bf4c978ada6007a2a101e
#
_entry.id   7e8565af7b4bf4c978ada6007a2a101e
#
_cell.length_a   1.000
_cell.length_b   1.000
_cell.length_c   1.000
_cell.angle_alpha   90.00
_cell.angle_beta   90.00
_cell.angle_gamma   90.00
#
_symmetry.space_group_name_H-M   'P 1'
#
loop_
_entity.id
_entity.type
_entity.pdbx_description
1 polymer ?
#
loop_
_entity_poly.entity_id
_entity_poly.type
_entity_poly.pdbx_seq_one_letter_code
_entity_poly.pdbx_strand_id
1 'polypeptide(L)'
;EIKISFDKDARTLTITDSGIGMTKADLVANLGTVAKSGTTNFVEALSGDGADLSLIGQFGVGFYSVYLVADKVRVASKNNADDQYIWESTADSSFSIAKDPRGDTLGRGSEITLFLKEDAGEFLDQDRLEELIKRYSEFITFPISLYKSKTETVEIEDDDDDEDDESEDDADGSDGESSGEGEDDDLEVEDEDEYGDDEDSDEP
;
A
#
# COMPACT_ATOMS: atom_id res chain seq x y z
N GLU A 1 16.98 -1.93 -8.19
CA GLU A 1 16.41 -0.62 -7.85
C GLU A 1 15.55 -0.68 -6.59
N ILE A 2 15.35 0.47 -5.95
CA ILE A 2 14.46 0.65 -4.81
C ILE A 2 13.44 1.71 -5.19
N LYS A 3 12.14 1.44 -4.95
CA LYS A 3 11.04 2.38 -5.19
C LYS A 3 10.34 2.66 -3.88
N ILE A 4 10.07 3.93 -3.62
CA ILE A 4 9.35 4.39 -2.43
C ILE A 4 8.10 5.11 -2.88
N SER A 5 6.96 4.75 -2.32
CA SER A 5 5.67 5.40 -2.56
C SER A 5 4.89 5.52 -1.26
N PHE A 6 3.95 6.45 -1.21
CA PHE A 6 3.08 6.63 -0.06
C PHE A 6 1.65 6.91 -0.52
N ASP A 7 0.71 6.56 0.32
CA ASP A 7 -0.71 6.84 0.15
C ASP A 7 -1.22 7.51 1.44
N LYS A 8 -1.69 8.76 1.28
CA LYS A 8 -2.17 9.58 2.41
C LYS A 8 -3.51 9.09 2.95
N ASP A 9 -4.38 8.61 2.07
CA ASP A 9 -5.73 8.17 2.42
C ASP A 9 -5.68 6.82 3.14
N ALA A 10 -4.89 5.88 2.61
CA ALA A 10 -4.64 4.59 3.23
C ALA A 10 -3.62 4.65 4.40
N ARG A 11 -2.93 5.80 4.59
CA ARG A 11 -1.86 6.01 5.57
C ARG A 11 -0.76 4.95 5.46
N THR A 12 -0.32 4.66 4.25
CA THR A 12 0.71 3.66 4.00
C THR A 12 1.97 4.25 3.36
N LEU A 13 3.12 3.71 3.77
CA LEU A 13 4.40 3.90 3.10
C LEU A 13 4.84 2.55 2.53
N THR A 14 5.14 2.50 1.24
CA THR A 14 5.53 1.28 0.55
C THR A 14 6.94 1.41 0.01
N ILE A 15 7.79 0.43 0.29
CA ILE A 15 9.15 0.31 -0.20
C ILE A 15 9.25 -0.99 -0.99
N THR A 16 9.60 -0.88 -2.27
CA THR A 16 9.72 -2.04 -3.19
C THR A 16 11.15 -2.13 -3.67
N ASP A 17 11.73 -3.32 -3.63
CA ASP A 17 13.04 -3.62 -4.22
C ASP A 17 12.94 -4.66 -5.34
N SER A 18 13.94 -4.66 -6.22
CA SER A 18 14.10 -5.66 -7.28
C SER A 18 15.20 -6.70 -6.95
N GLY A 19 15.39 -6.98 -5.66
CA GLY A 19 16.39 -7.90 -5.13
C GLY A 19 16.07 -9.37 -5.42
N ILE A 20 16.72 -10.28 -4.69
CA ILE A 20 16.53 -11.72 -4.88
C ILE A 20 15.15 -12.20 -4.40
N GLY A 21 14.48 -11.44 -3.55
CA GLY A 21 13.26 -11.85 -2.87
C GLY A 21 13.48 -12.99 -1.87
N MET A 22 12.40 -13.36 -1.20
CA MET A 22 12.38 -14.42 -0.19
C MET A 22 11.39 -15.51 -0.57
N THR A 23 11.77 -16.76 -0.35
CA THR A 23 10.84 -17.91 -0.38
C THR A 23 9.95 -17.88 0.86
N LYS A 24 8.89 -18.69 0.89
CA LYS A 24 8.07 -18.87 2.11
C LYS A 24 8.94 -19.27 3.30
N ALA A 25 9.90 -20.17 3.09
CA ALA A 25 10.81 -20.63 4.13
C ALA A 25 11.71 -19.50 4.66
N ASP A 26 12.20 -18.63 3.77
CA ASP A 26 13.02 -17.48 4.13
C ASP A 26 12.20 -16.43 4.92
N LEU A 27 10.96 -16.18 4.53
CA LEU A 27 10.05 -15.29 5.27
C LEU A 27 9.83 -15.77 6.71
N VAL A 28 9.59 -17.07 6.90
CA VAL A 28 9.48 -17.67 8.24
C VAL A 28 10.80 -17.54 9.01
N ALA A 29 11.91 -17.87 8.39
CA ALA A 29 13.21 -17.92 9.05
C ALA A 29 13.74 -16.51 9.41
N ASN A 30 13.58 -15.54 8.51
CA ASN A 30 14.22 -14.23 8.63
C ASN A 30 13.31 -13.17 9.26
N LEU A 31 11.98 -13.23 9.02
CA LEU A 31 11.02 -12.29 9.59
C LEU A 31 10.24 -12.87 10.77
N GLY A 32 10.10 -14.19 10.84
CA GLY A 32 9.44 -14.88 11.96
C GLY A 32 10.36 -15.11 13.18
N THR A 33 11.66 -14.81 13.06
CA THR A 33 12.64 -15.03 14.15
C THR A 33 13.50 -13.77 14.30
N VAL A 34 13.55 -13.20 15.50
CA VAL A 34 14.33 -11.99 15.80
C VAL A 34 15.84 -12.25 15.58
N ALA A 35 16.51 -11.22 15.04
CA ALA A 35 17.95 -11.21 14.80
C ALA A 35 18.48 -12.33 13.87
N LYS A 36 17.65 -12.76 12.91
CA LYS A 36 18.10 -13.58 11.80
C LYS A 36 18.23 -12.75 10.52
N SER A 37 19.32 -12.96 9.79
CA SER A 37 19.56 -12.33 8.49
C SER A 37 19.98 -13.37 7.45
N GLY A 38 19.35 -13.34 6.29
CA GLY A 38 19.77 -14.12 5.13
C GLY A 38 21.06 -13.60 4.49
N THR A 39 21.52 -12.41 4.86
CA THR A 39 22.71 -11.76 4.29
C THR A 39 23.96 -12.59 4.48
N THR A 40 24.16 -13.23 5.64
CA THR A 40 25.32 -14.09 5.90
C THR A 40 25.37 -15.28 4.94
N ASN A 41 24.26 -15.98 4.78
CA ASN A 41 24.17 -17.11 3.85
C ASN A 41 24.36 -16.67 2.39
N PHE A 42 23.87 -15.48 2.05
CA PHE A 42 24.04 -14.89 0.72
C PHE A 42 25.51 -14.55 0.44
N VAL A 43 26.22 -13.97 1.42
CA VAL A 43 27.67 -13.69 1.34
C VAL A 43 28.46 -14.98 1.17
N GLU A 44 28.16 -15.99 1.99
CA GLU A 44 28.84 -17.31 1.90
C GLU A 44 28.62 -17.97 0.55
N ALA A 45 27.41 -17.88 -0.02
CA ALA A 45 27.09 -18.42 -1.34
C ALA A 45 27.81 -17.69 -2.48
N LEU A 46 28.08 -16.38 -2.32
CA LEU A 46 28.83 -15.56 -3.29
C LEU A 46 30.34 -15.59 -3.06
N SER A 47 30.84 -16.10 -1.92
CA SER A 47 32.26 -16.11 -1.54
C SER A 47 33.08 -17.15 -2.32
N GLY A 48 33.09 -16.99 -3.65
CA GLY A 48 34.18 -17.44 -4.49
C GLY A 48 35.06 -16.23 -4.76
N ASP A 49 36.16 -16.12 -4.05
CA ASP A 49 37.28 -15.19 -4.31
C ASP A 49 36.87 -13.71 -4.61
N GLY A 50 36.68 -12.89 -3.56
CA GLY A 50 36.62 -11.42 -3.69
C GLY A 50 35.26 -10.75 -3.45
N ALA A 51 34.34 -11.38 -2.74
CA ALA A 51 33.08 -10.70 -2.38
C ALA A 51 33.36 -9.49 -1.46
N ASP A 52 32.95 -8.31 -1.94
CA ASP A 52 33.03 -7.06 -1.18
C ASP A 52 32.11 -7.15 0.05
N LEU A 53 32.71 -7.14 1.24
CA LEU A 53 32.04 -7.33 2.52
C LEU A 53 31.24 -6.09 3.01
N SER A 54 30.98 -5.13 2.12
CA SER A 54 30.23 -3.90 2.42
C SER A 54 28.71 -4.09 2.49
N LEU A 55 28.23 -5.35 2.62
CA LEU A 55 26.79 -5.64 2.67
C LEU A 55 26.16 -5.17 3.98
N ILE A 56 25.04 -4.46 3.84
CA ILE A 56 24.21 -3.94 4.95
C ILE A 56 23.24 -5.03 5.42
N GLY A 57 22.81 -4.98 6.68
CA GLY A 57 21.76 -5.88 7.21
C GLY A 57 22.27 -7.20 7.79
N GLN A 58 23.55 -7.35 8.05
CA GLN A 58 24.16 -8.59 8.57
C GLN A 58 23.59 -9.06 9.91
N PHE A 59 23.11 -8.13 10.76
CA PHE A 59 22.62 -8.44 12.11
C PHE A 59 21.14 -8.82 12.17
N GLY A 60 20.36 -8.62 11.10
CA GLY A 60 18.93 -8.95 11.03
C GLY A 60 18.02 -8.19 12.00
N VAL A 61 18.44 -7.02 12.51
CA VAL A 61 17.67 -6.23 13.46
C VAL A 61 17.04 -4.97 12.85
N GLY A 62 17.59 -4.47 11.74
CA GLY A 62 17.14 -3.22 11.11
C GLY A 62 15.68 -3.26 10.68
N PHE A 63 15.20 -4.41 10.19
CA PHE A 63 13.81 -4.58 9.77
C PHE A 63 12.81 -4.21 10.88
N TYR A 64 13.09 -4.57 12.13
CA TYR A 64 12.14 -4.33 13.23
C TYR A 64 11.98 -2.86 13.60
N SER A 65 12.82 -1.96 13.09
CA SER A 65 12.63 -0.51 13.24
C SER A 65 11.33 -0.01 12.60
N VAL A 66 10.75 -0.76 11.66
CA VAL A 66 9.44 -0.43 11.04
C VAL A 66 8.32 -0.28 12.08
N TYR A 67 8.38 -1.03 13.19
CA TYR A 67 7.38 -0.94 14.26
C TYR A 67 7.50 0.31 15.15
N LEU A 68 8.53 1.10 14.97
CA LEU A 68 8.59 2.44 15.57
C LEU A 68 7.54 3.37 14.95
N VAL A 69 7.27 3.19 13.65
CA VAL A 69 6.40 4.09 12.86
C VAL A 69 5.14 3.42 12.32
N ALA A 70 5.04 2.09 12.37
CA ALA A 70 3.91 1.35 11.85
C ALA A 70 3.26 0.45 12.92
N ASP A 71 1.93 0.38 12.91
CA ASP A 71 1.15 -0.56 13.73
C ASP A 71 1.12 -1.95 13.09
N LYS A 72 1.18 -2.00 11.76
CA LYS A 72 1.12 -3.23 10.98
C LYS A 72 2.10 -3.15 9.81
N VAL A 73 2.73 -4.27 9.51
CA VAL A 73 3.65 -4.41 8.38
C VAL A 73 3.23 -5.58 7.52
N ARG A 74 3.21 -5.36 6.21
CA ARG A 74 3.01 -6.40 5.20
C ARG A 74 4.25 -6.48 4.34
N VAL A 75 4.75 -7.69 4.11
CA VAL A 75 5.87 -7.97 3.20
C VAL A 75 5.38 -8.96 2.15
N ALA A 76 5.22 -8.49 0.92
CA ALA A 76 5.06 -9.38 -0.23
C ALA A 76 6.44 -9.67 -0.80
N SER A 77 6.77 -10.93 -1.07
CA SER A 77 8.07 -11.29 -1.61
C SER A 77 7.98 -12.40 -2.64
N LYS A 78 8.75 -12.26 -3.70
CA LYS A 78 8.87 -13.20 -4.81
C LYS A 78 10.33 -13.55 -5.04
N ASN A 79 10.64 -14.82 -4.81
CA ASN A 79 11.93 -15.43 -5.18
C ASN A 79 11.75 -16.28 -6.46
N ASN A 80 12.81 -16.41 -7.27
CA ASN A 80 12.76 -17.21 -8.51
C ASN A 80 12.44 -18.70 -8.25
N ALA A 81 12.74 -19.22 -7.04
CA ALA A 81 12.57 -20.62 -6.69
C ALA A 81 11.21 -20.93 -6.03
N ASP A 82 10.37 -19.94 -5.79
CA ASP A 82 9.09 -20.11 -5.08
C ASP A 82 8.01 -19.16 -5.62
N ASP A 83 6.76 -19.41 -5.26
CA ASP A 83 5.65 -18.51 -5.52
C ASP A 83 5.79 -17.20 -4.72
N GLN A 84 4.98 -16.19 -5.05
CA GLN A 84 4.88 -14.97 -4.27
C GLN A 84 4.07 -15.22 -3.00
N TYR A 85 4.63 -14.83 -1.86
CA TYR A 85 4.00 -14.92 -0.54
C TYR A 85 3.88 -13.55 0.11
N ILE A 86 2.86 -13.43 0.94
CA ILE A 86 2.64 -12.29 1.83
C ILE A 86 2.91 -12.75 3.26
N TRP A 87 3.82 -12.07 3.93
CA TRP A 87 4.01 -12.09 5.37
C TRP A 87 3.38 -10.83 5.97
N GLU A 88 2.64 -10.98 7.06
CA GLU A 88 1.98 -9.85 7.71
C GLU A 88 2.08 -10.00 9.22
N SER A 89 2.39 -8.92 9.92
CA SER A 89 2.45 -8.88 11.37
C SER A 89 2.08 -7.50 11.90
N THR A 90 1.43 -7.50 13.02
CA THR A 90 1.29 -6.41 13.97
C THR A 90 2.33 -6.59 15.08
N ALA A 91 2.67 -5.56 15.84
CA ALA A 91 3.74 -5.62 16.86
C ALA A 91 3.45 -6.56 18.06
N ASP A 92 2.42 -7.40 18.00
CA ASP A 92 1.90 -8.27 19.06
C ASP A 92 2.54 -9.67 19.12
N SER A 93 3.71 -9.84 18.53
CA SER A 93 4.48 -11.10 18.52
C SER A 93 3.86 -12.23 17.66
N SER A 94 2.85 -11.94 16.85
CA SER A 94 2.26 -12.88 15.90
C SER A 94 2.51 -12.46 14.46
N PHE A 95 2.57 -13.43 13.56
CA PHE A 95 2.59 -13.17 12.13
C PHE A 95 1.79 -14.21 11.37
N SER A 96 1.33 -13.85 10.20
CA SER A 96 0.70 -14.75 9.24
C SER A 96 1.46 -14.80 7.93
N ILE A 97 1.43 -15.95 7.24
CA ILE A 97 1.98 -16.10 5.90
C ILE A 97 0.95 -16.80 5.03
N ALA A 98 0.66 -16.21 3.88
CA ALA A 98 -0.21 -16.77 2.87
C ALA A 98 0.39 -16.62 1.48
N LYS A 99 0.01 -17.49 0.53
CA LYS A 99 0.30 -17.26 -0.89
C LYS A 99 -0.42 -15.97 -1.32
N ASP A 100 0.27 -15.14 -2.10
CA ASP A 100 -0.32 -13.88 -2.57
C ASP A 100 -1.49 -14.15 -3.53
N PRO A 101 -2.72 -13.73 -3.21
CA PRO A 101 -3.86 -13.94 -4.08
C PRO A 101 -3.79 -13.13 -5.38
N ARG A 102 -2.93 -12.10 -5.42
CA ARG A 102 -2.67 -11.31 -6.63
C ARG A 102 -1.80 -12.07 -7.66
N GLY A 103 -1.21 -13.20 -7.27
CA GLY A 103 -0.24 -13.94 -8.07
C GLY A 103 1.15 -13.29 -8.05
N ASP A 104 1.96 -13.57 -9.06
CA ASP A 104 3.36 -13.12 -9.17
C ASP A 104 3.44 -11.69 -9.73
N THR A 105 3.01 -10.70 -8.95
CA THR A 105 2.97 -9.29 -9.38
C THR A 105 4.32 -8.60 -9.34
N LEU A 106 5.25 -9.07 -8.49
CA LEU A 106 6.59 -8.48 -8.31
C LEU A 106 7.59 -8.97 -9.35
N GLY A 107 7.32 -10.12 -9.99
CA GLY A 107 8.31 -10.80 -10.85
C GLY A 107 9.48 -11.33 -10.04
N ARG A 108 10.22 -10.48 -9.31
CA ARG A 108 11.27 -10.80 -8.35
C ARG A 108 11.56 -9.61 -7.46
N GLY A 109 11.72 -9.84 -6.14
CA GLY A 109 12.04 -8.82 -5.15
C GLY A 109 11.09 -8.84 -3.98
N SER A 110 11.06 -7.76 -3.22
CA SER A 110 10.16 -7.61 -2.08
C SER A 110 9.48 -6.25 -2.08
N GLU A 111 8.26 -6.23 -1.57
CA GLU A 111 7.43 -5.04 -1.34
C GLU A 111 7.06 -5.00 0.13
N ILE A 112 7.50 -3.97 0.83
CA ILE A 112 7.23 -3.74 2.25
C ILE A 112 6.25 -2.59 2.36
N THR A 113 5.04 -2.88 2.86
CA THR A 113 4.00 -1.88 3.12
C THR A 113 3.86 -1.67 4.61
N LEU A 114 4.10 -0.44 5.05
CA LEU A 114 3.96 0.02 6.43
C LEU A 114 2.61 0.72 6.59
N PHE A 115 1.76 0.22 7.47
CA PHE A 115 0.53 0.89 7.90
C PHE A 115 0.91 1.80 9.07
N LEU A 116 1.03 3.09 8.79
CA LEU A 116 1.64 4.04 9.69
C LEU A 116 0.74 4.36 10.88
N LYS A 117 1.38 4.50 12.04
CA LYS A 117 0.77 5.02 13.26
C LYS A 117 0.22 6.43 13.04
N GLU A 118 -0.70 6.83 13.90
CA GLU A 118 -1.32 8.17 13.83
C GLU A 118 -0.30 9.31 13.96
N ASP A 119 0.69 9.14 14.80
CA ASP A 119 1.76 10.11 15.07
C ASP A 119 2.92 10.07 14.04
N ALA A 120 2.91 9.11 13.11
CA ALA A 120 3.93 8.95 12.07
C ALA A 120 3.57 9.61 10.72
N GLY A 121 2.67 10.61 10.73
CA GLY A 121 2.21 11.31 9.53
C GLY A 121 3.29 12.02 8.72
N GLU A 122 4.45 12.35 9.33
CA GLU A 122 5.58 12.96 8.62
C GLU A 122 6.11 12.09 7.47
N PHE A 123 5.94 10.76 7.54
CA PHE A 123 6.36 9.82 6.49
C PHE A 123 5.37 9.71 5.32
N LEU A 124 4.30 10.53 5.32
CA LEU A 124 3.37 10.72 4.21
C LEU A 124 3.60 12.06 3.49
N ASP A 125 4.67 12.76 3.86
CA ASP A 125 5.05 14.01 3.22
C ASP A 125 6.21 13.79 2.22
N GLN A 126 6.00 14.27 1.00
CA GLN A 126 6.94 14.07 -0.11
C GLN A 126 8.30 14.72 0.17
N ASP A 127 8.29 15.96 0.65
CA ASP A 127 9.52 16.74 0.85
C ASP A 127 10.32 16.15 2.02
N ARG A 128 9.61 15.70 3.06
CA ARG A 128 10.21 15.01 4.19
C ARG A 128 10.88 13.69 3.79
N LEU A 129 10.21 12.88 2.99
CA LEU A 129 10.80 11.64 2.47
C LEU A 129 12.03 11.93 1.59
N GLU A 130 11.97 12.95 0.74
CA GLU A 130 13.09 13.34 -0.09
C GLU A 130 14.32 13.78 0.75
N GLU A 131 14.09 14.58 1.80
CA GLU A 131 15.14 14.96 2.75
C GLU A 131 15.79 13.74 3.41
N LEU A 132 14.96 12.81 3.92
CA LEU A 132 15.43 11.59 4.58
C LEU A 132 16.24 10.70 3.63
N ILE A 133 15.76 10.49 2.41
CA ILE A 133 16.46 9.70 1.39
C ILE A 133 17.82 10.34 1.09
N LYS A 134 17.87 11.64 0.82
CA LYS A 134 19.11 12.35 0.54
C LYS A 134 20.11 12.24 1.68
N ARG A 135 19.63 12.38 2.93
CA ARG A 135 20.47 12.40 4.12
C ARG A 135 21.03 11.04 4.50
N TYR A 136 20.21 9.97 4.40
CA TYR A 136 20.55 8.66 4.94
C TYR A 136 20.92 7.63 3.90
N SER A 137 20.66 7.89 2.63
CA SER A 137 20.93 6.97 1.53
C SER A 137 22.06 7.44 0.59
N GLU A 138 22.85 8.44 0.99
CA GLU A 138 23.90 9.04 0.18
C GLU A 138 24.94 8.01 -0.31
N PHE A 139 25.21 6.98 0.50
CA PHE A 139 26.21 5.95 0.18
C PHE A 139 25.60 4.69 -0.46
N ILE A 140 24.29 4.67 -0.71
CA ILE A 140 23.64 3.56 -1.39
C ILE A 140 23.93 3.66 -2.89
N THR A 141 24.51 2.58 -3.44
CA THR A 141 24.92 2.54 -4.86
C THR A 141 23.80 2.13 -5.80
N PHE A 142 22.67 1.65 -5.28
CA PHE A 142 21.51 1.28 -6.08
C PHE A 142 20.59 2.47 -6.32
N PRO A 143 19.94 2.57 -7.50
CA PRO A 143 18.95 3.62 -7.76
C PRO A 143 17.79 3.58 -6.78
N ILE A 144 17.49 4.74 -6.18
CA ILE A 144 16.32 4.95 -5.32
C ILE A 144 15.40 5.95 -5.99
N SER A 145 14.16 5.57 -6.21
CA SER A 145 13.10 6.39 -6.82
C SER A 145 12.01 6.67 -5.80
N LEU A 146 11.66 7.95 -5.62
CA LEU A 146 10.51 8.37 -4.83
C LEU A 146 9.36 8.74 -5.76
N TYR A 147 8.19 8.15 -5.55
CA TYR A 147 6.98 8.55 -6.24
C TYR A 147 6.57 9.96 -5.80
N LYS A 148 6.31 10.83 -6.78
CA LYS A 148 5.89 12.20 -6.56
C LYS A 148 4.61 12.48 -7.34
N SER A 149 3.68 13.18 -6.72
CA SER A 149 2.52 13.74 -7.38
C SER A 149 2.73 15.24 -7.62
N LYS A 150 2.37 15.71 -8.81
CA LYS A 150 2.35 17.12 -9.15
C LYS A 150 0.94 17.48 -9.61
N THR A 151 0.34 18.45 -8.96
CA THR A 151 -0.95 19.00 -9.40
C THR A 151 -0.66 20.27 -10.21
N GLU A 152 -1.13 20.31 -11.44
CA GLU A 152 -1.10 21.51 -12.28
C GLU A 152 -2.53 22.01 -12.40
N THR A 153 -2.73 23.29 -12.07
CA THR A 153 -4.00 23.97 -12.32
C THR A 153 -3.92 24.51 -13.76
N VAL A 154 -4.79 24.01 -14.62
CA VAL A 154 -4.99 24.54 -15.97
C VAL A 154 -6.18 25.48 -15.89
N GLU A 155 -5.95 26.78 -16.12
CA GLU A 155 -7.01 27.73 -16.36
C GLU A 155 -7.59 27.43 -17.75
N ILE A 156 -8.83 26.97 -17.78
CA ILE A 156 -9.58 26.82 -19.02
C ILE A 156 -10.23 28.19 -19.23
N GLU A 157 -9.75 28.94 -20.24
CA GLU A 157 -10.48 30.12 -20.71
C GLU A 157 -11.78 29.60 -21.35
N ASP A 158 -12.90 29.86 -20.70
CA ASP A 158 -14.21 29.66 -21.29
C ASP A 158 -14.34 30.72 -22.40
N ASP A 159 -14.17 30.30 -23.66
CA ASP A 159 -14.57 31.07 -24.83
C ASP A 159 -16.11 31.16 -24.81
N ASP A 160 -16.63 32.16 -24.09
CA ASP A 160 -18.02 32.58 -24.23
C ASP A 160 -18.18 33.19 -25.63
N ASP A 161 -18.40 32.36 -26.64
CA ASP A 161 -18.95 32.79 -27.93
C ASP A 161 -20.44 33.18 -27.67
N ASP A 162 -20.65 34.42 -27.24
CA ASP A 162 -21.93 35.09 -27.32
C ASP A 162 -22.30 35.25 -28.82
N GLU A 163 -22.92 34.23 -29.41
CA GLU A 163 -23.67 34.38 -30.65
C GLU A 163 -25.01 35.07 -30.26
N ASP A 164 -25.03 36.40 -30.38
CA ASP A 164 -26.24 37.21 -30.50
C ASP A 164 -27.01 36.73 -31.73
N ASP A 165 -28.01 35.85 -31.54
CA ASP A 165 -29.04 35.60 -32.54
C ASP A 165 -30.33 36.37 -32.14
N GLU A 166 -30.38 37.62 -32.60
CA GLU A 166 -31.63 38.41 -32.66
C GLU A 166 -32.56 37.78 -33.68
N SER A 167 -33.62 37.08 -33.20
CA SER A 167 -34.81 36.87 -34.00
C SER A 167 -36.07 37.21 -33.22
N GLU A 168 -36.59 38.39 -33.52
CA GLU A 168 -37.98 38.77 -33.28
C GLU A 168 -38.90 37.77 -34.00
N ASP A 169 -39.95 37.25 -33.38
CA ASP A 169 -41.32 37.41 -33.86
C ASP A 169 -42.36 36.65 -33.00
N ASP A 170 -43.30 37.45 -32.54
CA ASP A 170 -44.74 37.28 -32.41
C ASP A 170 -45.43 35.99 -31.89
N ALA A 171 -46.17 36.24 -30.83
CA ALA A 171 -47.62 36.00 -30.63
C ALA A 171 -48.12 34.64 -30.13
N ASP A 172 -48.91 34.83 -29.10
CA ASP A 172 -50.21 34.22 -28.81
C ASP A 172 -50.34 32.95 -27.96
N GLY A 173 -50.87 33.23 -26.80
CA GLY A 173 -51.97 32.60 -26.09
C GLY A 173 -51.95 31.09 -25.82
N SER A 174 -52.00 30.73 -24.56
CA SER A 174 -53.08 29.88 -24.02
C SER A 174 -52.70 29.23 -22.69
N ASP A 175 -53.62 29.41 -21.76
CA ASP A 175 -53.78 28.77 -20.46
C ASP A 175 -53.46 27.25 -20.40
N GLY A 176 -52.96 26.82 -19.25
CA GLY A 176 -52.92 25.40 -18.89
C GLY A 176 -52.34 25.15 -17.51
N GLU A 177 -53.15 25.30 -16.49
CA GLU A 177 -52.93 24.77 -15.14
C GLU A 177 -52.82 23.24 -15.21
N SER A 178 -51.79 22.65 -14.57
CA SER A 178 -51.93 21.32 -14.01
C SER A 178 -50.89 21.10 -12.91
N SER A 179 -51.41 20.98 -11.74
CA SER A 179 -50.84 20.40 -10.53
C SER A 179 -50.38 18.96 -10.76
N GLY A 180 -49.22 18.59 -10.20
CA GLY A 180 -48.74 17.23 -10.13
C GLY A 180 -47.79 17.04 -8.94
N GLU A 181 -48.39 16.62 -7.86
CA GLU A 181 -47.71 16.05 -6.69
C GLU A 181 -47.00 14.77 -7.12
N GLY A 182 -45.83 14.50 -6.59
CA GLY A 182 -45.10 13.26 -6.83
C GLY A 182 -44.16 13.00 -5.67
N GLU A 183 -44.49 12.16 -4.99
CA GLU A 183 -44.26 11.09 -4.03
C GLU A 183 -42.77 10.89 -3.70
N ASP A 184 -42.49 11.01 -2.38
CA ASP A 184 -41.35 10.49 -1.65
C ASP A 184 -41.38 8.99 -1.69
N ASP A 185 -40.32 8.35 -2.15
CA ASP A 185 -40.11 6.89 -2.08
C ASP A 185 -39.08 6.59 -0.97
N ASP A 186 -39.64 6.32 0.19
CA ASP A 186 -38.97 5.93 1.43
C ASP A 186 -38.68 4.42 1.36
N LEU A 187 -37.42 4.02 1.17
CA LEU A 187 -37.01 2.63 1.21
C LEU A 187 -36.60 2.24 2.62
N GLU A 188 -37.53 1.63 3.33
CA GLU A 188 -37.28 0.90 4.58
C GLU A 188 -36.43 -0.34 4.33
N VAL A 189 -35.30 -0.44 5.05
CA VAL A 189 -34.49 -1.65 5.18
C VAL A 189 -34.91 -2.37 6.45
N GLU A 190 -35.50 -3.53 6.32
CA GLU A 190 -35.81 -4.41 7.43
C GLU A 190 -34.56 -5.24 7.80
N ASP A 191 -34.12 -5.09 9.06
CA ASP A 191 -33.15 -5.94 9.73
C ASP A 191 -33.86 -7.22 10.21
N GLU A 192 -33.51 -8.38 9.68
CA GLU A 192 -33.90 -9.67 10.25
C GLU A 192 -32.71 -10.26 11.05
N ASP A 193 -32.79 -10.12 12.38
CA ASP A 193 -32.00 -10.87 13.34
C ASP A 193 -32.62 -12.28 13.51
N GLU A 194 -31.92 -13.32 13.08
CA GLU A 194 -32.26 -14.71 13.44
C GLU A 194 -31.21 -15.28 14.39
N TYR A 195 -31.55 -15.26 15.66
CA TYR A 195 -30.91 -16.03 16.73
C TYR A 195 -31.27 -17.51 16.60
N GLY A 196 -30.28 -18.35 16.33
CA GLY A 196 -30.35 -19.80 16.47
C GLY A 196 -29.54 -20.23 17.67
N ASP A 197 -30.24 -20.45 18.75
CA ASP A 197 -29.81 -21.13 19.97
C ASP A 197 -29.99 -22.64 19.76
N ASP A 198 -28.94 -23.45 19.93
CA ASP A 198 -29.06 -24.89 20.12
C ASP A 198 -27.99 -25.39 21.08
N GLU A 199 -28.46 -25.69 22.26
CA GLU A 199 -27.77 -26.35 23.36
C GLU A 199 -27.49 -27.83 23.06
N ASP A 200 -26.43 -28.30 23.74
CA ASP A 200 -26.37 -29.59 24.45
C ASP A 200 -26.00 -30.86 23.67
N SER A 201 -24.88 -31.44 24.04
CA SER A 201 -24.83 -32.76 24.70
C SER A 201 -23.40 -33.34 24.83
N ASP A 202 -23.01 -33.45 26.09
CA ASP A 202 -22.45 -34.66 26.77
C ASP A 202 -21.24 -35.40 26.19
N GLU A 203 -20.27 -35.41 27.10
CA GLU A 203 -19.18 -36.37 27.31
C GLU A 203 -19.63 -37.90 27.31
N PRO A 204 -18.72 -38.87 27.28
CA PRO A 204 -17.59 -39.00 28.23
C PRO A 204 -16.19 -39.07 27.58
#